data_206fdb6e763f8625ef5ca0b2134a221e
#
_entry.id   206fdb6e763f8625ef5ca0b2134a221e
#
_cell.length_a   1.000
_cell.length_b   1.000
_cell.length_c   1.000
_cell.angle_alpha   90.00
_cell.angle_beta   90.00
_cell.angle_gamma   90.00
#
_symmetry.space_group_name_H-M   'P 1'
#
loop_
_entity.id
_entity.type
_entity.pdbx_description
1 polymer ?
#
loop_
_entity_poly.entity_id
_entity_poly.type
_entity_poly.pdbx_seq_one_letter_code
_entity_poly.pdbx_strand_id
1 'polypeptide(L)'
;MDHFDATTMHFLSNIYIEQGILDSALIIANKIIDHHPSDPRGYLDAALTELNNENPIGAIEILEPVNRTFNNEFSIQYLLGSSYQQLEEYDKATVVLRQSLKIYPESRGARHTLAIASDALSYWNESDSLYEGLIESDTNDVQALNNYSYSLVERNIQLNKALAMAKKAIELEPNNAAYLDTIGWIYYKMDNVEKALSFIRKSVELDNNNAVVLEHLGDVLFSNNQIEEAMLFYLKALDIDKNNEILQQKAGIIAN
;
A
#
# COMPACT_ATOMS: atom_id res chain seq x y z
N MET A 1 -20.01 37.63 -13.48
CA MET A 1 -19.37 36.33 -13.31
C MET A 1 -19.06 36.21 -11.83
N ASP A 2 -19.55 35.18 -11.21
CA ASP A 2 -19.20 34.90 -9.83
C ASP A 2 -17.71 34.48 -9.80
N HIS A 3 -16.85 35.30 -9.20
CA HIS A 3 -15.40 35.02 -9.12
C HIS A 3 -15.09 33.84 -8.21
N PHE A 4 -16.10 33.28 -7.54
CA PHE A 4 -16.02 32.16 -6.61
C PHE A 4 -16.84 30.94 -7.05
N ASP A 5 -17.06 30.78 -8.38
CA ASP A 5 -17.71 29.58 -8.89
C ASP A 5 -16.90 28.32 -8.55
N ALA A 6 -17.52 27.42 -7.78
CA ALA A 6 -16.86 26.21 -7.28
C ALA A 6 -16.31 25.31 -8.41
N THR A 7 -16.98 25.26 -9.56
CA THR A 7 -16.53 24.46 -10.70
C THR A 7 -15.24 25.00 -11.29
N THR A 8 -15.17 26.31 -11.50
CA THR A 8 -13.94 26.95 -12.02
C THR A 8 -12.79 26.82 -11.05
N MET A 9 -13.05 27.01 -9.74
CA MET A 9 -12.03 26.85 -8.70
C MET A 9 -11.54 25.41 -8.59
N HIS A 10 -12.43 24.42 -8.66
CA HIS A 10 -12.08 23.00 -8.69
C HIS A 10 -11.15 22.68 -9.87
N PHE A 11 -11.47 23.10 -11.09
CA PHE A 11 -10.57 22.90 -12.23
C PHE A 11 -9.20 23.56 -12.02
N LEU A 12 -9.17 24.77 -11.44
CA LEU A 12 -7.92 25.47 -11.16
C LEU A 12 -7.10 24.74 -10.08
N SER A 13 -7.75 24.25 -9.03
CA SER A 13 -7.11 23.44 -7.99
C SER A 13 -6.45 22.20 -8.59
N ASN A 14 -7.18 21.46 -9.43
CA ASN A 14 -6.65 20.26 -10.09
C ASN A 14 -5.46 20.57 -11.00
N ILE A 15 -5.49 21.68 -11.74
CA ILE A 15 -4.33 22.11 -12.54
C ILE A 15 -3.10 22.34 -11.64
N TYR A 16 -3.27 22.99 -10.48
CA TYR A 16 -2.17 23.20 -9.54
C TYR A 16 -1.68 21.89 -8.95
N ILE A 17 -2.57 20.94 -8.64
CA ILE A 17 -2.19 19.59 -8.17
C ILE A 17 -1.35 18.88 -9.22
N GLU A 18 -1.79 18.85 -10.48
CA GLU A 18 -1.07 18.23 -11.59
C GLU A 18 0.31 18.86 -11.86
N GLN A 19 0.46 20.16 -11.59
CA GLN A 19 1.72 20.88 -11.71
C GLN A 19 2.62 20.77 -10.47
N GLY A 20 2.16 20.13 -9.39
CA GLY A 20 2.88 20.05 -8.11
C GLY A 20 2.93 21.38 -7.34
N ILE A 21 2.04 22.35 -7.66
CA ILE A 21 1.96 23.66 -6.98
C ILE A 21 0.97 23.54 -5.82
N LEU A 22 1.32 22.68 -4.84
CA LEU A 22 0.40 22.21 -3.80
C LEU A 22 -0.13 23.33 -2.88
N ASP A 23 0.70 24.32 -2.52
CA ASP A 23 0.25 25.46 -1.70
C ASP A 23 -0.89 26.23 -2.39
N SER A 24 -0.78 26.47 -3.70
CA SER A 24 -1.81 27.16 -4.45
C SER A 24 -3.08 26.32 -4.61
N ALA A 25 -2.93 25.01 -4.80
CA ALA A 25 -4.05 24.08 -4.83
C ALA A 25 -4.84 24.13 -3.53
N LEU A 26 -4.16 24.04 -2.40
CA LEU A 26 -4.78 24.07 -1.07
C LEU A 26 -5.50 25.41 -0.80
N ILE A 27 -4.90 26.54 -1.19
CA ILE A 27 -5.55 27.86 -1.09
C ILE A 27 -6.87 27.88 -1.89
N ILE A 28 -6.88 27.35 -3.11
CA ILE A 28 -8.09 27.31 -3.93
C ILE A 28 -9.12 26.36 -3.35
N ALA A 29 -8.72 25.17 -2.92
CA ALA A 29 -9.60 24.20 -2.28
C ALA A 29 -10.28 24.77 -1.03
N ASN A 30 -9.53 25.46 -0.16
CA ASN A 30 -10.08 26.12 1.02
C ASN A 30 -11.07 27.23 0.67
N LYS A 31 -10.86 27.99 -0.41
CA LYS A 31 -11.87 28.95 -0.91
C LYS A 31 -13.17 28.27 -1.35
N ILE A 32 -13.11 27.08 -1.94
CA ILE A 32 -14.32 26.30 -2.24
C ILE A 32 -15.03 25.93 -0.94
N ILE A 33 -14.31 25.43 0.05
CA ILE A 33 -14.87 25.06 1.37
C ILE A 33 -15.54 26.26 2.03
N ASP A 34 -14.88 27.43 2.05
CA ASP A 34 -15.39 28.64 2.69
C ASP A 34 -16.66 29.18 2.02
N HIS A 35 -16.71 29.20 0.69
CA HIS A 35 -17.83 29.77 -0.05
C HIS A 35 -18.94 28.77 -0.39
N HIS A 36 -18.60 27.49 -0.48
CA HIS A 36 -19.49 26.39 -0.87
C HIS A 36 -19.32 25.16 0.06
N PRO A 37 -19.58 25.28 1.38
CA PRO A 37 -19.32 24.21 2.36
C PRO A 37 -20.16 22.94 2.16
N SER A 38 -21.22 23.02 1.34
CA SER A 38 -22.03 21.85 0.95
C SER A 38 -21.55 21.18 -0.36
N ASP A 39 -20.50 21.69 -0.97
CA ASP A 39 -19.90 21.10 -2.17
C ASP A 39 -18.72 20.20 -1.78
N PRO A 40 -18.76 18.89 -2.06
CA PRO A 40 -17.71 17.97 -1.67
C PRO A 40 -16.36 18.24 -2.34
N ARG A 41 -16.35 18.93 -3.50
CA ARG A 41 -15.14 19.14 -4.31
C ARG A 41 -14.05 19.90 -3.56
N GLY A 42 -14.42 20.90 -2.74
CA GLY A 42 -13.42 21.63 -1.93
C GLY A 42 -12.65 20.71 -0.98
N TYR A 43 -13.37 19.85 -0.28
CA TYR A 43 -12.76 18.87 0.65
C TYR A 43 -11.95 17.81 -0.09
N LEU A 44 -12.44 17.36 -1.26
CA LEU A 44 -11.71 16.40 -2.10
C LEU A 44 -10.40 16.98 -2.62
N ASP A 45 -10.43 18.21 -3.14
CA ASP A 45 -9.25 18.90 -3.66
C ASP A 45 -8.22 19.13 -2.55
N ALA A 46 -8.67 19.58 -1.37
CA ALA A 46 -7.80 19.79 -0.23
C ALA A 46 -7.15 18.48 0.26
N ALA A 47 -7.95 17.43 0.43
CA ALA A 47 -7.44 16.12 0.85
C ALA A 47 -6.49 15.51 -0.19
N LEU A 48 -6.82 15.62 -1.49
CA LEU A 48 -5.94 15.16 -2.56
C LEU A 48 -4.63 15.94 -2.59
N THR A 49 -4.67 17.24 -2.30
CA THR A 49 -3.47 18.07 -2.19
C THR A 49 -2.59 17.60 -1.04
N GLU A 50 -3.18 17.33 0.13
CA GLU A 50 -2.44 16.79 1.28
C GLU A 50 -1.82 15.42 0.98
N LEU A 51 -2.55 14.52 0.30
CA LEU A 51 -2.01 13.22 -0.10
C LEU A 51 -0.85 13.35 -1.12
N ASN A 52 -0.92 14.30 -2.05
CA ASN A 52 0.20 14.59 -2.95
C ASN A 52 1.39 15.23 -2.23
N ASN A 53 1.16 15.81 -1.06
CA ASN A 53 2.20 16.33 -0.15
C ASN A 53 2.70 15.28 0.85
N GLU A 54 2.39 14.01 0.62
CA GLU A 54 2.74 12.87 1.50
C GLU A 54 2.23 13.07 2.96
N ASN A 55 1.09 13.78 3.13
CA ASN A 55 0.47 14.08 4.42
C ASN A 55 -0.91 13.40 4.57
N PRO A 56 -0.98 12.08 4.79
CA PRO A 56 -2.27 11.39 4.97
C PRO A 56 -3.01 11.85 6.25
N ILE A 57 -2.29 12.35 7.26
CA ILE A 57 -2.92 12.92 8.47
C ILE A 57 -3.74 14.17 8.10
N GLY A 58 -3.18 15.09 7.33
CA GLY A 58 -3.89 16.27 6.85
C GLY A 58 -5.13 15.93 6.02
N ALA A 59 -5.05 14.89 5.17
CA ALA A 59 -6.20 14.41 4.42
C ALA A 59 -7.31 13.88 5.35
N ILE A 60 -6.96 13.15 6.42
CA ILE A 60 -7.93 12.66 7.42
C ILE A 60 -8.57 13.83 8.17
N GLU A 61 -7.79 14.80 8.63
CA GLU A 61 -8.29 15.99 9.35
C GLU A 61 -9.32 16.78 8.52
N ILE A 62 -9.17 16.77 7.18
CA ILE A 62 -10.12 17.41 6.27
C ILE A 62 -11.37 16.55 6.04
N LEU A 63 -11.22 15.25 5.82
CA LEU A 63 -12.30 14.38 5.36
C LEU A 63 -13.14 13.79 6.49
N GLU A 64 -12.54 13.43 7.62
CA GLU A 64 -13.25 12.76 8.73
C GLU A 64 -14.40 13.59 9.30
N PRO A 65 -14.26 14.92 9.54
CA PRO A 65 -15.36 15.76 10.04
C PRO A 65 -16.57 15.81 9.11
N VAL A 66 -16.35 15.69 7.79
CA VAL A 66 -17.40 15.83 6.78
C VAL A 66 -17.90 14.48 6.25
N ASN A 67 -17.29 13.37 6.66
CA ASN A 67 -17.61 12.02 6.20
C ASN A 67 -19.10 11.66 6.37
N ARG A 68 -19.73 12.07 7.48
CA ARG A 68 -21.16 11.81 7.72
C ARG A 68 -22.06 12.62 6.77
N THR A 69 -21.67 13.85 6.44
CA THR A 69 -22.41 14.72 5.51
C THR A 69 -22.35 14.18 4.09
N PHE A 70 -21.18 13.67 3.68
CA PHE A 70 -20.91 13.17 2.35
C PHE A 70 -20.76 11.64 2.31
N ASN A 71 -21.55 10.92 3.12
CA ASN A 71 -21.44 9.46 3.25
C ASN A 71 -21.75 8.67 1.97
N ASN A 72 -22.40 9.32 0.97
CA ASN A 72 -22.70 8.75 -0.34
C ASN A 72 -21.76 9.25 -1.45
N GLU A 73 -20.69 9.98 -1.08
CA GLU A 73 -19.66 10.42 -2.04
C GLU A 73 -18.53 9.42 -2.06
N PHE A 74 -18.44 8.65 -3.16
CA PHE A 74 -17.42 7.61 -3.33
C PHE A 74 -16.01 8.12 -3.07
N SER A 75 -15.64 9.27 -3.66
CA SER A 75 -14.27 9.81 -3.57
C SER A 75 -13.89 10.19 -2.15
N ILE A 76 -14.82 10.70 -1.32
CA ILE A 76 -14.57 11.00 0.09
C ILE A 76 -14.30 9.71 0.86
N GLN A 77 -15.15 8.68 0.68
CA GLN A 77 -14.96 7.40 1.35
C GLN A 77 -13.65 6.72 0.92
N TYR A 78 -13.33 6.78 -0.37
CA TYR A 78 -12.12 6.17 -0.91
C TYR A 78 -10.84 6.87 -0.43
N LEU A 79 -10.77 8.21 -0.54
CA LEU A 79 -9.59 8.96 -0.10
C LEU A 79 -9.37 8.83 1.40
N LEU A 80 -10.43 8.91 2.21
CA LEU A 80 -10.34 8.70 3.65
C LEU A 80 -9.83 7.29 3.99
N GLY A 81 -10.35 6.27 3.30
CA GLY A 81 -9.90 4.89 3.47
C GLY A 81 -8.46 4.67 3.06
N SER A 82 -8.04 5.30 1.96
CA SER A 82 -6.64 5.25 1.50
C SER A 82 -5.71 5.96 2.48
N SER A 83 -6.14 7.08 3.07
CA SER A 83 -5.37 7.81 4.08
C SER A 83 -5.19 6.98 5.36
N TYR A 84 -6.25 6.32 5.84
CA TYR A 84 -6.16 5.41 6.98
C TYR A 84 -5.26 4.21 6.68
N GLN A 85 -5.33 3.65 5.48
CA GLN A 85 -4.49 2.52 5.07
C GLN A 85 -3.00 2.91 5.04
N GLN A 86 -2.65 4.12 4.57
CA GLN A 86 -1.26 4.61 4.58
C GLN A 86 -0.70 4.79 6.00
N LEU A 87 -1.57 5.07 6.98
CA LEU A 87 -1.20 5.16 8.39
C LEU A 87 -1.34 3.82 9.15
N GLU A 88 -1.60 2.73 8.43
CA GLU A 88 -1.83 1.40 8.99
C GLU A 88 -3.02 1.33 9.97
N GLU A 89 -3.92 2.32 9.93
CA GLU A 89 -5.16 2.32 10.70
C GLU A 89 -6.23 1.44 10.00
N TYR A 90 -5.90 0.17 9.80
CA TYR A 90 -6.64 -0.78 8.96
C TYR A 90 -8.10 -0.99 9.40
N ASP A 91 -8.39 -0.96 10.70
CA ASP A 91 -9.77 -1.06 11.21
C ASP A 91 -10.64 0.07 10.68
N LYS A 92 -10.13 1.32 10.71
CA LYS A 92 -10.87 2.47 10.18
C LYS A 92 -10.94 2.42 8.65
N ALA A 93 -9.82 2.05 7.99
CA ALA A 93 -9.75 1.93 6.55
C ALA A 93 -10.83 0.98 6.00
N THR A 94 -10.95 -0.23 6.57
CA THR A 94 -11.94 -1.23 6.10
C THR A 94 -13.37 -0.74 6.22
N VAL A 95 -13.71 0.04 7.26
CA VAL A 95 -15.08 0.58 7.44
C VAL A 95 -15.47 1.51 6.28
N VAL A 96 -14.62 2.50 5.98
CA VAL A 96 -14.92 3.50 4.95
C VAL A 96 -14.74 2.94 3.54
N LEU A 97 -13.79 2.02 3.32
CA LEU A 97 -13.59 1.36 2.02
C LEU A 97 -14.76 0.43 1.66
N ARG A 98 -15.31 -0.31 2.63
CA ARG A 98 -16.54 -1.08 2.40
C ARG A 98 -17.71 -0.16 2.03
N GLN A 99 -17.77 1.05 2.61
CA GLN A 99 -18.78 2.03 2.23
C GLN A 99 -18.53 2.56 0.81
N SER A 100 -17.27 2.84 0.43
CA SER A 100 -16.94 3.28 -0.93
C SER A 100 -17.35 2.22 -1.97
N LEU A 101 -17.11 0.94 -1.71
CA LEU A 101 -17.49 -0.15 -2.62
C LEU A 101 -19.00 -0.43 -2.67
N LYS A 102 -19.80 -0.01 -1.66
CA LYS A 102 -21.27 -0.01 -1.78
C LYS A 102 -21.75 1.05 -2.78
N ILE A 103 -21.03 2.18 -2.89
CA ILE A 103 -21.36 3.28 -3.79
C ILE A 103 -20.88 2.96 -5.22
N TYR A 104 -19.63 2.50 -5.35
CA TYR A 104 -19.03 2.12 -6.62
C TYR A 104 -18.32 0.77 -6.52
N PRO A 105 -19.05 -0.35 -6.73
CA PRO A 105 -18.52 -1.70 -6.57
C PRO A 105 -17.36 -2.04 -7.49
N GLU A 106 -17.30 -1.43 -8.68
CA GLU A 106 -16.30 -1.72 -9.70
C GLU A 106 -14.98 -0.94 -9.54
N SER A 107 -14.85 -0.14 -8.47
CA SER A 107 -13.62 0.60 -8.23
C SER A 107 -12.45 -0.32 -7.96
N ARG A 108 -11.55 -0.44 -8.93
CA ARG A 108 -10.32 -1.22 -8.80
C ARG A 108 -9.45 -0.71 -7.64
N GLY A 109 -9.25 0.62 -7.53
CA GLY A 109 -8.46 1.21 -6.44
C GLY A 109 -9.02 0.89 -5.07
N ALA A 110 -10.34 1.07 -4.86
CA ALA A 110 -10.96 0.75 -3.57
C ALA A 110 -10.89 -0.76 -3.23
N ARG A 111 -11.01 -1.65 -4.23
CA ARG A 111 -10.83 -3.09 -4.04
C ARG A 111 -9.40 -3.44 -3.61
N HIS A 112 -8.38 -2.85 -4.25
CA HIS A 112 -6.98 -3.05 -3.87
C HIS A 112 -6.71 -2.58 -2.44
N THR A 113 -7.12 -1.35 -2.12
CA THR A 113 -6.88 -0.78 -0.80
C THR A 113 -7.60 -1.56 0.29
N LEU A 114 -8.86 -2.00 0.03
CA LEU A 114 -9.59 -2.84 0.98
C LEU A 114 -8.96 -4.23 1.13
N ALA A 115 -8.46 -4.83 0.04
CA ALA A 115 -7.79 -6.13 0.10
C ALA A 115 -6.55 -6.07 1.00
N ILE A 116 -5.71 -5.03 0.85
CA ILE A 116 -4.52 -4.80 1.68
C ILE A 116 -4.92 -4.62 3.15
N ALA A 117 -5.90 -3.75 3.43
CA ALA A 117 -6.33 -3.49 4.81
C ALA A 117 -6.97 -4.74 5.46
N SER A 118 -7.76 -5.51 4.70
CA SER A 118 -8.36 -6.75 5.18
C SER A 118 -7.32 -7.84 5.43
N ASP A 119 -6.29 -7.93 4.58
CA ASP A 119 -5.16 -8.85 4.75
C ASP A 119 -4.40 -8.57 6.05
N ALA A 120 -4.07 -7.30 6.29
CA ALA A 120 -3.39 -6.85 7.51
C ALA A 120 -4.18 -7.18 8.79
N LEU A 121 -5.52 -7.15 8.72
CA LEU A 121 -6.43 -7.53 9.82
C LEU A 121 -6.73 -9.03 9.89
N SER A 122 -6.11 -9.84 9.04
CA SER A 122 -6.38 -11.28 8.93
C SER A 122 -7.83 -11.62 8.54
N TYR A 123 -8.52 -10.70 7.84
CA TYR A 123 -9.84 -10.96 7.26
C TYR A 123 -9.70 -11.72 5.93
N TRP A 124 -9.09 -12.92 6.00
CA TRP A 124 -8.62 -13.70 4.85
C TRP A 124 -9.68 -13.96 3.80
N ASN A 125 -10.92 -14.26 4.19
CA ASN A 125 -11.99 -14.52 3.24
C ASN A 125 -12.33 -13.28 2.38
N GLU A 126 -12.24 -12.09 2.97
CA GLU A 126 -12.51 -10.84 2.26
C GLU A 126 -11.32 -10.46 1.36
N SER A 127 -10.10 -10.51 1.89
CA SER A 127 -8.90 -10.17 1.11
C SER A 127 -8.72 -11.12 -0.09
N ASP A 128 -8.84 -12.44 0.14
CA ASP A 128 -8.74 -13.45 -0.91
C ASP A 128 -9.79 -13.22 -2.02
N SER A 129 -11.05 -12.98 -1.64
CA SER A 129 -12.14 -12.72 -2.60
C SER A 129 -11.90 -11.45 -3.42
N LEU A 130 -11.36 -10.39 -2.79
CA LEU A 130 -11.05 -9.14 -3.47
C LEU A 130 -9.89 -9.32 -4.46
N TYR A 131 -8.80 -9.98 -4.05
CA TYR A 131 -7.68 -10.26 -4.94
C TYR A 131 -8.08 -11.17 -6.11
N GLU A 132 -8.85 -12.22 -5.85
CA GLU A 132 -9.36 -13.10 -6.91
C GLU A 132 -10.23 -12.33 -7.91
N GLY A 133 -11.16 -11.51 -7.43
CA GLY A 133 -11.98 -10.67 -8.30
C GLY A 133 -11.19 -9.63 -9.11
N LEU A 134 -10.11 -9.07 -8.56
CA LEU A 134 -9.20 -8.18 -9.30
C LEU A 134 -8.50 -8.93 -10.42
N ILE A 135 -7.94 -10.12 -10.13
CA ILE A 135 -7.23 -10.96 -11.11
C ILE A 135 -8.17 -11.52 -12.18
N GLU A 136 -9.43 -11.85 -11.82
CA GLU A 136 -10.44 -12.27 -12.77
C GLU A 136 -10.83 -11.14 -13.74
N SER A 137 -10.94 -9.90 -13.23
CA SER A 137 -11.27 -8.74 -14.05
C SER A 137 -10.13 -8.29 -14.97
N ASP A 138 -8.89 -8.42 -14.49
CA ASP A 138 -7.66 -8.15 -15.25
C ASP A 138 -6.58 -9.14 -14.87
N THR A 139 -6.39 -10.14 -15.72
CA THR A 139 -5.38 -11.17 -15.48
C THR A 139 -3.95 -10.64 -15.45
N ASN A 140 -3.70 -9.42 -15.88
CA ASN A 140 -2.42 -8.72 -15.86
C ASN A 140 -2.33 -7.66 -14.77
N ASP A 141 -3.24 -7.66 -13.81
CA ASP A 141 -3.15 -6.81 -12.62
C ASP A 141 -1.94 -7.22 -11.77
N VAL A 142 -0.78 -6.65 -12.10
CA VAL A 142 0.50 -7.02 -11.45
C VAL A 142 0.49 -6.77 -9.95
N GLN A 143 -0.20 -5.72 -9.50
CA GLN A 143 -0.31 -5.40 -8.09
C GLN A 143 -1.15 -6.46 -7.34
N ALA A 144 -2.29 -6.87 -7.90
CA ALA A 144 -3.09 -7.94 -7.31
C ALA A 144 -2.35 -9.29 -7.33
N LEU A 145 -1.70 -9.62 -8.44
CA LEU A 145 -0.89 -10.83 -8.55
C LEU A 145 0.19 -10.90 -7.48
N ASN A 146 0.94 -9.81 -7.28
CA ASN A 146 2.00 -9.78 -6.28
C ASN A 146 1.45 -9.79 -4.85
N ASN A 147 0.50 -8.92 -4.53
CA ASN A 147 0.00 -8.77 -3.16
C ASN A 147 -0.72 -10.06 -2.70
N TYR A 148 -1.48 -10.70 -3.59
CA TYR A 148 -2.08 -12.00 -3.25
C TYR A 148 -1.03 -13.09 -3.08
N SER A 149 0.01 -13.12 -3.93
CA SER A 149 1.12 -14.07 -3.76
C SER A 149 1.81 -13.89 -2.41
N TYR A 150 2.06 -12.65 -2.01
CA TYR A 150 2.67 -12.31 -0.73
C TYR A 150 1.77 -12.73 0.46
N SER A 151 0.47 -12.42 0.40
CA SER A 151 -0.50 -12.86 1.41
C SER A 151 -0.54 -14.39 1.58
N LEU A 152 -0.53 -15.13 0.47
CA LEU A 152 -0.53 -16.59 0.52
C LEU A 152 0.77 -17.17 1.09
N VAL A 153 1.93 -16.60 0.74
CA VAL A 153 3.21 -17.10 1.23
C VAL A 153 3.43 -16.78 2.71
N GLU A 154 2.97 -15.62 3.20
CA GLU A 154 3.02 -15.30 4.64
C GLU A 154 2.20 -16.28 5.47
N ARG A 155 1.04 -16.67 4.97
CA ARG A 155 0.19 -17.70 5.58
C ARG A 155 0.71 -19.13 5.36
N ASN A 156 1.75 -19.31 4.58
CA ASN A 156 2.33 -20.60 4.19
C ASN A 156 1.28 -21.56 3.57
N ILE A 157 0.37 -21.02 2.75
CA ILE A 157 -0.68 -21.78 2.07
C ILE A 157 -0.63 -21.60 0.56
N GLN A 158 -1.11 -22.58 -0.18
CA GLN A 158 -1.24 -22.52 -1.64
C GLN A 158 0.04 -22.02 -2.38
N LEU A 159 1.23 -22.40 -1.91
CA LEU A 159 2.52 -21.89 -2.41
C LEU A 159 2.69 -22.07 -3.93
N ASN A 160 2.13 -23.12 -4.53
CA ASN A 160 2.17 -23.29 -5.98
C ASN A 160 1.32 -22.24 -6.73
N LYS A 161 0.16 -21.84 -6.18
CA LYS A 161 -0.67 -20.74 -6.72
C LYS A 161 0.08 -19.43 -6.58
N ALA A 162 0.63 -19.14 -5.40
CA ALA A 162 1.45 -17.96 -5.14
C ALA A 162 2.62 -17.87 -6.13
N LEU A 163 3.35 -18.97 -6.33
CA LEU A 163 4.47 -19.01 -7.27
C LEU A 163 4.06 -18.73 -8.72
N ALA A 164 2.90 -19.24 -9.15
CA ALA A 164 2.40 -19.00 -10.51
C ALA A 164 2.07 -17.52 -10.73
N MET A 165 1.42 -16.87 -9.75
CA MET A 165 1.08 -15.46 -9.81
C MET A 165 2.31 -14.56 -9.71
N ALA A 166 3.24 -14.84 -8.78
CA ALA A 166 4.48 -14.09 -8.65
C ALA A 166 5.38 -14.19 -9.90
N LYS A 167 5.44 -15.36 -10.56
CA LYS A 167 6.12 -15.50 -11.85
C LYS A 167 5.51 -14.60 -12.92
N LYS A 168 4.18 -14.55 -13.00
CA LYS A 168 3.49 -13.66 -13.94
C LYS A 168 3.75 -12.19 -13.63
N ALA A 169 3.79 -11.80 -12.35
CA ALA A 169 4.13 -10.43 -11.96
C ALA A 169 5.54 -10.02 -12.42
N ILE A 170 6.56 -10.88 -12.23
CA ILE A 170 7.93 -10.59 -12.69
C ILE A 170 8.12 -10.71 -14.20
N GLU A 171 7.27 -11.46 -14.92
CA GLU A 171 7.26 -11.45 -16.39
C GLU A 171 6.78 -10.11 -16.93
N LEU A 172 5.81 -9.49 -16.27
CA LEU A 172 5.27 -8.18 -16.64
C LEU A 172 6.17 -7.02 -16.18
N GLU A 173 6.74 -7.13 -14.98
CA GLU A 173 7.63 -6.11 -14.40
C GLU A 173 8.92 -6.74 -13.85
N PRO A 174 9.91 -7.07 -14.69
CA PRO A 174 11.07 -7.88 -14.30
C PRO A 174 12.09 -7.19 -13.38
N ASN A 175 12.00 -5.87 -13.24
CA ASN A 175 12.90 -5.09 -12.38
C ASN A 175 12.16 -4.40 -11.22
N ASN A 176 11.05 -4.95 -10.80
CA ASN A 176 10.35 -4.49 -9.60
C ASN A 176 10.92 -5.23 -8.38
N ALA A 177 11.56 -4.49 -7.47
CA ALA A 177 12.21 -5.06 -6.29
C ALA A 177 11.24 -5.85 -5.41
N ALA A 178 10.03 -5.31 -5.14
CA ALA A 178 9.03 -5.97 -4.31
C ALA A 178 8.58 -7.32 -4.91
N TYR A 179 8.43 -7.40 -6.24
CA TYR A 179 8.01 -8.63 -6.90
C TYR A 179 9.11 -9.69 -6.91
N LEU A 180 10.37 -9.26 -7.02
CA LEU A 180 11.53 -10.15 -6.89
C LEU A 180 11.69 -10.68 -5.46
N ASP A 181 11.41 -9.86 -4.46
CA ASP A 181 11.39 -10.33 -3.08
C ASP A 181 10.28 -11.36 -2.86
N THR A 182 9.05 -11.06 -3.25
CA THR A 182 7.92 -11.97 -3.11
C THR A 182 8.19 -13.35 -3.72
N ILE A 183 8.71 -13.42 -4.95
CA ILE A 183 9.01 -14.71 -5.57
C ILE A 183 10.18 -15.42 -4.87
N GLY A 184 11.18 -14.67 -4.41
CA GLY A 184 12.28 -15.20 -3.62
C GLY A 184 11.80 -15.79 -2.29
N TRP A 185 10.92 -15.07 -1.60
CA TRP A 185 10.31 -15.51 -0.35
C TRP A 185 9.46 -16.78 -0.52
N ILE A 186 8.70 -16.87 -1.63
CA ILE A 186 7.97 -18.09 -1.99
C ILE A 186 8.94 -19.28 -2.18
N TYR A 187 10.05 -19.09 -2.90
CA TYR A 187 11.04 -20.14 -3.05
C TYR A 187 11.66 -20.56 -1.71
N TYR A 188 11.89 -19.61 -0.80
CA TYR A 188 12.36 -19.93 0.55
C TYR A 188 11.36 -20.81 1.31
N LYS A 189 10.07 -20.45 1.32
CA LYS A 189 9.02 -21.25 1.95
C LYS A 189 8.80 -22.62 1.28
N MET A 190 9.30 -22.80 0.06
CA MET A 190 9.32 -24.08 -0.67
C MET A 190 10.67 -24.83 -0.52
N ASP A 191 11.50 -24.47 0.43
CA ASP A 191 12.82 -25.05 0.70
C ASP A 191 13.82 -24.95 -0.47
N ASN A 192 13.61 -24.01 -1.41
CA ASN A 192 14.53 -23.78 -2.52
C ASN A 192 15.43 -22.57 -2.26
N VAL A 193 16.37 -22.74 -1.35
CA VAL A 193 17.27 -21.68 -0.85
C VAL A 193 18.10 -21.04 -1.97
N GLU A 194 18.56 -21.82 -2.94
CA GLU A 194 19.35 -21.30 -4.06
C GLU A 194 18.58 -20.26 -4.89
N LYS A 195 17.34 -20.57 -5.27
CA LYS A 195 16.49 -19.63 -6.01
C LYS A 195 16.07 -18.46 -5.12
N ALA A 196 15.77 -18.70 -3.86
CA ALA A 196 15.45 -17.63 -2.90
C ALA A 196 16.57 -16.60 -2.85
N LEU A 197 17.81 -17.02 -2.62
CA LEU A 197 18.98 -16.13 -2.62
C LEU A 197 19.15 -15.38 -3.94
N SER A 198 18.97 -16.05 -5.08
CA SER A 198 19.10 -15.42 -6.39
C SER A 198 18.11 -14.25 -6.59
N PHE A 199 16.84 -14.45 -6.20
CA PHE A 199 15.80 -13.42 -6.38
C PHE A 199 15.88 -12.32 -5.34
N ILE A 200 16.06 -12.65 -4.03
CA ILE A 200 16.09 -11.62 -2.98
C ILE A 200 17.36 -10.76 -3.08
N ARG A 201 18.52 -11.32 -3.45
CA ARG A 201 19.71 -10.51 -3.70
C ARG A 201 19.48 -9.51 -4.84
N LYS A 202 18.83 -9.93 -5.93
CA LYS A 202 18.48 -9.02 -7.02
C LYS A 202 17.48 -7.95 -6.57
N SER A 203 16.54 -8.28 -5.69
CA SER A 203 15.64 -7.29 -5.07
C SER A 203 16.43 -6.24 -4.28
N VAL A 204 17.35 -6.67 -3.40
CA VAL A 204 18.22 -5.77 -2.62
C VAL A 204 19.17 -4.93 -3.49
N GLU A 205 19.60 -5.45 -4.64
CA GLU A 205 20.39 -4.67 -5.60
C GLU A 205 19.60 -3.52 -6.24
N LEU A 206 18.30 -3.71 -6.43
CA LEU A 206 17.40 -2.69 -7.00
C LEU A 206 16.90 -1.69 -5.95
N ASP A 207 16.61 -2.17 -4.74
CA ASP A 207 16.20 -1.35 -3.60
C ASP A 207 16.80 -1.95 -2.31
N ASN A 208 17.74 -1.22 -1.73
CA ASN A 208 18.43 -1.61 -0.50
C ASN A 208 17.92 -0.88 0.75
N ASN A 209 16.81 -0.14 0.63
CA ASN A 209 16.23 0.66 1.72
C ASN A 209 14.87 0.12 2.19
N ASN A 210 14.66 -1.19 2.11
CA ASN A 210 13.47 -1.86 2.59
C ASN A 210 13.83 -2.87 3.69
N ALA A 211 13.38 -2.60 4.93
CA ALA A 211 13.71 -3.42 6.09
C ALA A 211 13.23 -4.87 5.94
N VAL A 212 12.03 -5.09 5.38
CA VAL A 212 11.45 -6.43 5.19
C VAL A 212 12.29 -7.25 4.20
N VAL A 213 12.68 -6.66 3.08
CA VAL A 213 13.50 -7.34 2.06
C VAL A 213 14.89 -7.70 2.61
N LEU A 214 15.49 -6.80 3.40
CA LEU A 214 16.77 -7.07 4.07
C LEU A 214 16.63 -8.16 5.12
N GLU A 215 15.52 -8.20 5.87
CA GLU A 215 15.19 -9.26 6.81
C GLU A 215 15.04 -10.61 6.11
N HIS A 216 14.27 -10.67 5.01
CA HIS A 216 14.12 -11.88 4.20
C HIS A 216 15.46 -12.40 3.70
N LEU A 217 16.35 -11.51 3.20
CA LEU A 217 17.70 -11.92 2.81
C LEU A 217 18.47 -12.50 3.98
N GLY A 218 18.39 -11.87 5.14
CA GLY A 218 18.99 -12.36 6.39
C GLY A 218 18.49 -13.76 6.74
N ASP A 219 17.17 -14.00 6.70
CA ASP A 219 16.55 -15.29 7.03
C ASP A 219 17.01 -16.40 6.07
N VAL A 220 17.07 -16.11 4.78
CA VAL A 220 17.52 -17.08 3.76
C VAL A 220 19.01 -17.39 3.92
N LEU A 221 19.84 -16.37 4.18
CA LEU A 221 21.28 -16.56 4.45
C LEU A 221 21.52 -17.36 5.72
N PHE A 222 20.77 -17.07 6.78
CA PHE A 222 20.85 -17.80 8.03
C PHE A 222 20.52 -19.28 7.84
N SER A 223 19.42 -19.58 7.13
CA SER A 223 19.04 -20.96 6.82
C SER A 223 20.07 -21.68 5.94
N ASN A 224 20.83 -20.93 5.13
CA ASN A 224 21.93 -21.44 4.30
C ASN A 224 23.28 -21.51 5.06
N ASN A 225 23.28 -21.39 6.38
CA ASN A 225 24.47 -21.41 7.25
C ASN A 225 25.50 -20.29 6.95
N GLN A 226 25.05 -19.18 6.34
CA GLN A 226 25.86 -17.98 6.08
C GLN A 226 25.63 -16.94 7.20
N ILE A 227 25.94 -17.33 8.42
CA ILE A 227 25.52 -16.62 9.65
C ILE A 227 26.06 -15.19 9.72
N GLU A 228 27.35 -14.99 9.40
CA GLU A 228 27.99 -13.66 9.45
C GLU A 228 27.33 -12.68 8.47
N GLU A 229 27.03 -13.16 7.27
CA GLU A 229 26.35 -12.35 6.26
C GLU A 229 24.90 -12.07 6.64
N ALA A 230 24.18 -13.04 7.20
CA ALA A 230 22.82 -12.88 7.70
C ALA A 230 22.75 -11.78 8.77
N MET A 231 23.66 -11.80 9.74
CA MET A 231 23.75 -10.78 10.79
C MET A 231 23.95 -9.37 10.22
N LEU A 232 24.75 -9.22 9.17
CA LEU A 232 24.94 -7.94 8.49
C LEU A 232 23.64 -7.39 7.92
N PHE A 233 22.79 -8.25 7.32
CA PHE A 233 21.52 -7.84 6.74
C PHE A 233 20.46 -7.56 7.81
N TYR A 234 20.42 -8.31 8.91
CA TYR A 234 19.55 -7.97 10.04
C TYR A 234 19.91 -6.63 10.66
N LEU A 235 21.19 -6.30 10.80
CA LEU A 235 21.62 -4.99 11.30
C LEU A 235 21.23 -3.87 10.34
N LYS A 236 21.36 -4.07 9.03
CA LYS A 236 20.90 -3.09 8.03
C LYS A 236 19.38 -2.88 8.07
N ALA A 237 18.60 -3.96 8.21
CA ALA A 237 17.16 -3.87 8.38
C ALA A 237 16.79 -3.09 9.65
N LEU A 238 17.52 -3.33 10.75
CA LEU A 238 17.32 -2.65 12.02
C LEU A 238 17.71 -1.15 11.98
N ASP A 239 18.66 -0.75 11.14
CA ASP A 239 18.98 0.67 10.93
C ASP A 239 17.79 1.44 10.33
N ILE A 240 16.96 0.76 9.54
CA ILE A 240 15.74 1.32 8.94
C ILE A 240 14.58 1.26 9.94
N ASP A 241 14.31 0.07 10.52
CA ASP A 241 13.26 -0.17 11.50
C ASP A 241 13.86 -0.41 12.90
N LYS A 242 14.27 0.67 13.55
CA LYS A 242 15.05 0.65 14.82
C LYS A 242 14.33 0.04 16.01
N ASN A 243 13.00 0.03 15.99
CA ASN A 243 12.19 -0.41 17.11
C ASN A 243 11.67 -1.85 16.94
N ASN A 244 12.07 -2.55 15.89
CA ASN A 244 11.61 -3.90 15.60
C ASN A 244 12.32 -4.91 16.54
N GLU A 245 11.59 -5.39 17.54
CA GLU A 245 12.09 -6.33 18.54
C GLU A 245 12.52 -7.67 17.91
N ILE A 246 11.83 -8.12 16.86
CA ILE A 246 12.16 -9.36 16.15
C ILE A 246 13.53 -9.22 15.47
N LEU A 247 13.76 -8.10 14.78
CA LEU A 247 15.06 -7.80 14.17
C LEU A 247 16.17 -7.68 15.21
N GLN A 248 15.88 -7.06 16.38
CA GLN A 248 16.84 -6.98 17.49
C GLN A 248 17.22 -8.37 18.01
N GLN A 249 16.26 -9.30 18.11
CA GLN A 249 16.52 -10.69 18.46
C GLN A 249 17.35 -11.41 17.40
N LYS A 250 16.94 -11.31 16.13
CA LYS A 250 17.68 -11.92 15.00
C LYS A 250 19.12 -11.38 14.90
N ALA A 251 19.30 -10.08 15.16
CA ALA A 251 20.63 -9.45 15.19
C ALA A 251 21.44 -9.74 16.47
N GLY A 252 20.89 -10.51 17.44
CA GLY A 252 21.57 -10.87 18.68
C GLY A 252 21.78 -9.71 19.65
N ILE A 253 21.01 -8.63 19.55
CA ILE A 253 21.12 -7.43 20.42
C ILE A 253 20.38 -7.66 21.73
N ILE A 254 19.22 -8.32 21.69
CA ILE A 254 18.43 -8.74 22.86
C ILE A 254 18.32 -10.26 22.91
N ALA A 255 18.23 -10.81 24.12
CA ALA A 255 18.05 -12.25 24.31
C ALA A 255 16.64 -12.70 23.88
N ASN A 256 16.53 -13.92 23.36
CA ASN A 256 15.28 -14.59 23.04
C ASN A 256 14.44 -14.88 24.30
#